data_2de37d6484fbf98fbcc6a7addbf92201
#
_entry.id   2de37d6484fbf98fbcc6a7addbf92201
#
_cell.length_a   1.000
_cell.length_b   1.000
_cell.length_c   1.000
_cell.angle_alpha   90.00
_cell.angle_beta   90.00
_cell.angle_gamma   90.00
#
_symmetry.space_group_name_H-M   'P 1'
#
loop_
_entity.id
_entity.type
_entity.pdbx_description
1 polymer ?
#
loop_
_entity_poly.entity_id
_entity_poly.type
_entity_poly.pdbx_seq_one_letter_code
_entity_poly.pdbx_strand_id
1 'polypeptide(L)'
;PLTIRTLDIGGDKDIPYMGLTKEANPFLGYRAIRFCLDRVDIFTTQLRAILRASAYGSIRIMIPMITSVNEVRQVKELIKKICSDLDRNGINYDKNIQTGIMIETPAAAVMADTLAKEADFFSIGTNDLTQYTIAVDRCNENVAYLYSAFNPAVLRLIRRIIECAHNAGIEAGM
;
A
#
# COMPACT_ATOMS: atom_id res chain seq x y z
N PRO A 1 4.33 3.58 17.28
CA PRO A 1 3.91 2.34 16.61
C PRO A 1 4.88 1.95 15.50
N LEU A 2 5.02 0.64 15.25
CA LEU A 2 5.75 0.11 14.11
C LEU A 2 4.78 -0.07 12.93
N THR A 3 5.06 0.56 11.80
CA THR A 3 4.26 0.38 10.59
C THR A 3 4.88 -0.74 9.74
N ILE A 4 4.12 -1.80 9.50
CA ILE A 4 4.53 -2.92 8.65
C ILE A 4 3.84 -2.79 7.30
N ARG A 5 4.64 -2.60 6.24
CA ARG A 5 4.15 -2.64 4.87
C ARG A 5 3.96 -4.09 4.42
N THR A 6 2.81 -4.39 3.85
CA THR A 6 2.58 -5.69 3.24
C THR A 6 3.44 -5.86 1.98
N LEU A 7 3.47 -7.08 1.50
CA LEU A 7 4.33 -7.52 0.40
C LEU A 7 4.21 -6.59 -0.82
N ASP A 8 5.36 -6.09 -1.27
CA ASP A 8 5.50 -5.31 -2.49
C ASP A 8 6.59 -5.97 -3.35
N ILE A 9 6.20 -7.05 -4.02
CA ILE A 9 7.01 -7.78 -4.99
C ILE A 9 6.49 -7.50 -6.41
N GLY A 10 7.34 -7.76 -7.41
CA GLY A 10 7.11 -7.37 -8.80
C GLY A 10 7.84 -6.07 -9.13
N GLY A 11 7.64 -5.54 -10.31
CA GLY A 11 8.41 -4.40 -10.78
C GLY A 11 9.86 -4.78 -11.06
N ASP A 12 10.78 -4.18 -10.32
CA ASP A 12 12.23 -4.42 -10.40
C ASP A 12 12.73 -5.62 -9.56
N LYS A 13 11.83 -6.23 -8.76
CA LYS A 13 12.17 -7.32 -7.84
C LYS A 13 11.87 -8.67 -8.47
N ASP A 14 12.89 -9.29 -9.02
CA ASP A 14 12.79 -10.67 -9.52
C ASP A 14 12.87 -11.66 -8.34
N ILE A 15 11.82 -12.44 -8.17
CA ILE A 15 11.74 -13.48 -7.14
C ILE A 15 11.36 -14.80 -7.83
N PRO A 16 12.35 -15.57 -8.28
CA PRO A 16 12.14 -16.74 -9.15
C PRO A 16 11.18 -17.79 -8.57
N TYR A 17 11.20 -17.99 -7.24
CA TYR A 17 10.35 -18.99 -6.59
C TYR A 17 8.87 -18.56 -6.41
N MET A 18 8.53 -17.32 -6.73
CA MET A 18 7.14 -16.83 -6.71
C MET A 18 6.39 -17.07 -8.02
N GLY A 19 7.07 -17.58 -9.04
CA GLY A 19 6.47 -17.90 -10.35
C GLY A 19 6.01 -16.67 -11.14
N LEU A 20 6.60 -15.52 -10.85
CA LEU A 20 6.31 -14.28 -11.60
C LEU A 20 6.90 -14.39 -13.01
N THR A 21 6.06 -14.14 -14.01
CA THR A 21 6.50 -14.09 -15.40
C THR A 21 7.10 -12.73 -15.71
N LYS A 22 8.08 -12.69 -16.63
CA LYS A 22 8.66 -11.43 -17.09
C LYS A 22 7.60 -10.62 -17.85
N GLU A 23 7.37 -9.41 -17.39
CA GLU A 23 6.42 -8.47 -17.99
C GLU A 23 7.14 -7.41 -18.84
N ALA A 24 6.44 -6.86 -19.84
CA ALA A 24 6.99 -5.77 -20.66
C ALA A 24 7.11 -4.45 -19.87
N ASN A 25 6.20 -4.20 -18.95
CA ASN A 25 6.15 -3.01 -18.09
C ASN A 25 5.96 -3.42 -16.61
N PRO A 26 6.98 -3.98 -15.94
CA PRO A 26 6.84 -4.58 -14.63
C PRO A 26 6.32 -3.61 -13.55
N PHE A 27 6.70 -2.33 -13.61
CA PHE A 27 6.19 -1.31 -12.67
C PHE A 27 4.70 -1.02 -12.83
N LEU A 28 4.12 -1.26 -14.00
CA LEU A 28 2.68 -1.12 -14.27
C LEU A 28 1.92 -2.45 -14.19
N GLY A 29 2.61 -3.54 -13.90
CA GLY A 29 2.12 -4.89 -14.00
C GLY A 29 1.63 -5.51 -12.71
N TYR A 30 1.88 -6.80 -12.59
CA TYR A 30 1.44 -7.69 -11.52
C TYR A 30 2.34 -7.56 -10.28
N ARG A 31 2.07 -6.57 -9.43
CA ARG A 31 2.87 -6.28 -8.23
C ARG A 31 2.01 -5.90 -7.03
N ALA A 32 2.60 -5.98 -5.86
CA ALA A 32 2.06 -5.49 -4.58
C ALA A 32 0.64 -5.97 -4.31
N ILE A 33 -0.33 -5.06 -4.09
CA ILE A 33 -1.72 -5.42 -3.77
C ILE A 33 -2.38 -6.26 -4.86
N ARG A 34 -2.02 -6.08 -6.13
CA ARG A 34 -2.57 -6.87 -7.24
C ARG A 34 -2.19 -8.35 -7.10
N PHE A 35 -0.90 -8.61 -6.80
CA PHE A 35 -0.41 -9.94 -6.47
C PHE A 35 -1.08 -10.48 -5.20
N CYS A 36 -1.16 -9.66 -4.15
CA CYS A 36 -1.69 -10.08 -2.85
C CYS A 36 -3.18 -10.49 -2.92
N LEU A 37 -4.00 -9.78 -3.71
CA LEU A 37 -5.42 -10.09 -3.85
C LEU A 37 -5.67 -11.30 -4.76
N ASP A 38 -4.75 -11.63 -5.65
CA ASP A 38 -4.79 -12.85 -6.46
C ASP A 38 -4.25 -14.06 -5.67
N ARG A 39 -3.12 -13.89 -4.97
CA ARG A 39 -2.50 -14.91 -4.13
C ARG A 39 -2.90 -14.76 -2.67
N VAL A 40 -4.20 -14.89 -2.43
CA VAL A 40 -4.83 -14.73 -1.09
C VAL A 40 -4.24 -15.69 -0.06
N ASP A 41 -3.74 -16.86 -0.47
CA ASP A 41 -3.04 -17.82 0.38
C ASP A 41 -1.78 -17.21 1.04
N ILE A 42 -0.93 -16.57 0.24
CA ILE A 42 0.28 -15.89 0.70
C ILE A 42 -0.08 -14.66 1.53
N PHE A 43 -1.00 -13.85 1.04
CA PHE A 43 -1.41 -12.62 1.70
C PHE A 43 -2.05 -12.88 3.07
N THR A 44 -2.92 -13.89 3.18
CA THR A 44 -3.51 -14.32 4.45
C THR A 44 -2.45 -14.73 5.46
N THR A 45 -1.42 -15.46 5.01
CA THR A 45 -0.32 -15.87 5.88
C THR A 45 0.42 -14.66 6.45
N GLN A 46 0.74 -13.67 5.61
CA GLN A 46 1.40 -12.44 6.05
C GLN A 46 0.52 -11.63 7.01
N LEU A 47 -0.74 -11.37 6.66
CA LEU A 47 -1.66 -10.62 7.51
C LEU A 47 -1.88 -11.28 8.85
N ARG A 48 -2.02 -12.62 8.89
CA ARG A 48 -2.13 -13.40 10.12
C ARG A 48 -0.88 -13.25 11.00
N ALA A 49 0.30 -13.27 10.41
CA ALA A 49 1.56 -13.07 11.14
C ALA A 49 1.62 -11.67 11.76
N ILE A 50 1.25 -10.62 11.00
CA ILE A 50 1.24 -9.23 11.49
C ILE A 50 0.21 -9.07 12.63
N LEU A 51 -1.01 -9.59 12.46
CA LEU A 51 -2.04 -9.56 13.49
C LEU A 51 -1.57 -10.26 14.78
N ARG A 52 -0.96 -11.44 14.69
CA ARG A 52 -0.42 -12.13 15.87
C ARG A 52 0.71 -11.35 16.53
N ALA A 53 1.57 -10.72 15.75
CA ALA A 53 2.66 -9.89 16.26
C ALA A 53 2.13 -8.65 17.02
N SER A 54 0.96 -8.13 16.66
CA SER A 54 0.35 -6.96 17.32
C SER A 54 -0.05 -7.21 18.78
N ALA A 55 -0.13 -8.48 19.22
CA ALA A 55 -0.32 -8.81 20.64
C ALA A 55 0.88 -8.42 21.51
N TYR A 56 2.06 -8.21 20.92
CA TYR A 56 3.32 -7.98 21.63
C TYR A 56 3.83 -6.54 21.49
N GLY A 57 3.18 -5.70 20.72
CA GLY A 57 3.59 -4.31 20.53
C GLY A 57 2.66 -3.52 19.62
N SER A 58 2.79 -2.20 19.65
CA SER A 58 1.98 -1.30 18.80
C SER A 58 2.40 -1.43 17.34
N ILE A 59 1.57 -2.07 16.52
CA ILE A 59 1.78 -2.33 15.09
C ILE A 59 0.65 -1.70 14.29
N ARG A 60 0.99 -1.17 13.10
CA ARG A 60 0.04 -0.73 12.07
C ARG A 60 0.31 -1.47 10.77
N ILE A 61 -0.73 -1.82 10.04
CA ILE A 61 -0.64 -2.44 8.70
C ILE A 61 -0.66 -1.32 7.66
N MET A 62 0.21 -1.38 6.65
CA MET A 62 0.23 -0.46 5.52
C MET A 62 0.20 -1.22 4.21
N ILE A 63 -0.79 -0.89 3.36
CA ILE A 63 -1.03 -1.56 2.08
C ILE A 63 -0.45 -0.71 0.94
N PRO A 64 0.52 -1.23 0.17
CA PRO A 64 1.12 -0.51 -0.95
C PRO A 64 0.29 -0.60 -2.23
N MET A 65 0.56 0.28 -3.19
CA MET A 65 0.06 0.26 -4.58
C MET A 65 -1.46 0.29 -4.75
N ILE A 66 -2.17 0.93 -3.83
CA ILE A 66 -3.62 1.10 -3.95
C ILE A 66 -3.96 1.99 -5.14
N THR A 67 -4.98 1.58 -5.90
CA THR A 67 -5.54 2.35 -7.03
C THR A 67 -7.04 2.60 -6.89
N SER A 68 -7.73 1.85 -6.02
CA SER A 68 -9.18 1.92 -5.88
C SER A 68 -9.65 1.68 -4.45
N VAL A 69 -10.85 2.19 -4.14
CA VAL A 69 -11.57 1.90 -2.88
C VAL A 69 -11.88 0.41 -2.72
N ASN A 70 -12.18 -0.27 -3.84
CA ASN A 70 -12.52 -1.67 -3.81
C ASN A 70 -11.36 -2.56 -3.31
N GLU A 71 -10.12 -2.23 -3.68
CA GLU A 71 -8.94 -2.93 -3.16
C GLU A 71 -8.84 -2.80 -1.64
N VAL A 72 -9.05 -1.60 -1.11
CA VAL A 72 -9.01 -1.36 0.34
C VAL A 72 -10.09 -2.17 1.05
N ARG A 73 -11.31 -2.20 0.52
CA ARG A 73 -12.43 -2.97 1.08
C ARG A 73 -12.16 -4.46 1.06
N GLN A 74 -11.61 -5.00 -0.02
CA GLN A 74 -11.23 -6.42 -0.10
C GLN A 74 -10.20 -6.80 0.96
N VAL A 75 -9.19 -5.94 1.20
CA VAL A 75 -8.19 -6.16 2.26
C VAL A 75 -8.85 -6.14 3.64
N LYS A 76 -9.72 -5.17 3.92
CA LYS A 76 -10.45 -5.09 5.20
C LYS A 76 -11.31 -6.32 5.45
N GLU A 77 -12.01 -6.81 4.43
CA GLU A 77 -12.79 -8.05 4.56
C GLU A 77 -11.91 -9.27 4.82
N LEU A 78 -10.73 -9.33 4.21
CA LEU A 78 -9.77 -10.40 4.48
C LEU A 78 -9.23 -10.32 5.92
N ILE A 79 -8.84 -9.14 6.38
CA ILE A 79 -8.42 -8.91 7.77
C ILE A 79 -9.51 -9.35 8.74
N LYS A 80 -10.76 -8.95 8.50
CA LYS A 80 -11.91 -9.32 9.34
C LYS A 80 -12.12 -10.84 9.43
N LYS A 81 -11.97 -11.56 8.32
CA LYS A 81 -12.02 -13.02 8.28
C LYS A 81 -10.91 -13.64 9.13
N ILE A 82 -9.68 -13.13 9.01
CA ILE A 82 -8.53 -13.60 9.79
C ILE A 82 -8.73 -13.33 11.26
N CYS A 83 -9.21 -12.14 11.64
CA CYS A 83 -9.52 -11.78 13.02
C CYS A 83 -10.56 -12.75 13.63
N SER A 84 -11.65 -13.03 12.89
CA SER A 84 -12.67 -14.00 13.33
C SER A 84 -12.12 -15.40 13.54
N ASP A 85 -11.15 -15.80 12.74
CA ASP A 85 -10.47 -17.08 12.89
C ASP A 85 -9.52 -17.11 14.10
N LEU A 86 -8.76 -16.02 14.31
CA LEU A 86 -7.91 -15.88 15.49
C LEU A 86 -8.75 -15.89 16.79
N ASP A 87 -9.91 -15.23 16.80
CA ASP A 87 -10.84 -15.24 17.94
C ASP A 87 -11.36 -16.65 18.25
N ARG A 88 -11.78 -17.40 17.24
CA ARG A 88 -12.25 -18.80 17.43
C ARG A 88 -11.18 -19.71 17.99
N ASN A 89 -9.90 -19.42 17.69
CA ASN A 89 -8.78 -20.23 18.14
C ASN A 89 -8.14 -19.67 19.44
N GLY A 90 -8.71 -18.64 20.06
CA GLY A 90 -8.19 -18.05 21.29
C GLY A 90 -6.82 -17.39 21.13
N ILE A 91 -6.45 -16.95 19.93
CA ILE A 91 -5.17 -16.30 19.63
C ILE A 91 -5.29 -14.80 19.80
N ASN A 92 -4.44 -14.24 20.66
CA ASN A 92 -4.43 -12.81 20.95
C ASN A 92 -3.86 -11.98 19.80
N TYR A 93 -4.45 -10.81 19.57
CA TYR A 93 -3.98 -9.76 18.66
C TYR A 93 -4.58 -8.42 19.10
N ASP A 94 -4.06 -7.30 18.59
CA ASP A 94 -4.64 -5.97 18.81
C ASP A 94 -5.96 -5.84 18.03
N LYS A 95 -7.08 -5.76 18.76
CA LYS A 95 -8.43 -5.60 18.19
C LYS A 95 -8.62 -4.27 17.44
N ASN A 96 -7.79 -3.28 17.75
CA ASN A 96 -7.85 -1.92 17.19
C ASN A 96 -6.70 -1.64 16.25
N ILE A 97 -6.07 -2.68 15.69
CA ILE A 97 -4.96 -2.52 14.75
C ILE A 97 -5.35 -1.61 13.58
N GLN A 98 -4.59 -0.55 13.38
CA GLN A 98 -4.82 0.38 12.29
C GLN A 98 -4.38 -0.19 10.94
N THR A 99 -5.20 0.05 9.92
CA THR A 99 -4.91 -0.32 8.53
C THR A 99 -4.87 0.93 7.66
N GLY A 100 -3.67 1.36 7.33
CA GLY A 100 -3.42 2.47 6.42
C GLY A 100 -3.05 2.01 5.01
N ILE A 101 -2.97 2.96 4.11
CA ILE A 101 -2.62 2.73 2.71
C ILE A 101 -1.48 3.65 2.27
N MET A 102 -0.67 3.16 1.33
CA MET A 102 0.31 3.99 0.66
C MET A 102 -0.31 4.67 -0.54
N ILE A 103 -0.27 6.01 -0.55
CA ILE A 103 -0.69 6.81 -1.69
C ILE A 103 0.54 7.05 -2.56
N GLU A 104 0.67 6.26 -3.60
CA GLU A 104 1.83 6.25 -4.48
C GLU A 104 1.47 6.09 -5.96
N THR A 105 0.17 5.98 -6.25
CA THR A 105 -0.34 6.02 -7.62
C THR A 105 -1.10 7.33 -7.86
N PRO A 106 -1.05 7.91 -9.07
CA PRO A 106 -1.87 9.08 -9.40
C PRO A 106 -3.37 8.84 -9.17
N ALA A 107 -3.87 7.63 -9.43
CA ALA A 107 -5.25 7.25 -9.18
C ALA A 107 -5.62 7.42 -7.70
N ALA A 108 -4.80 6.89 -6.79
CA ALA A 108 -5.02 7.03 -5.34
C ALA A 108 -4.92 8.50 -4.91
N ALA A 109 -3.97 9.27 -5.46
CA ALA A 109 -3.81 10.69 -5.14
C ALA A 109 -5.03 11.53 -5.56
N VAL A 110 -5.61 11.25 -6.73
CA VAL A 110 -6.85 11.90 -7.20
C VAL A 110 -8.05 11.52 -6.33
N MET A 111 -8.14 10.26 -5.89
CA MET A 111 -9.23 9.72 -5.08
C MET A 111 -8.98 9.81 -3.56
N ALA A 112 -7.98 10.60 -3.12
CA ALA A 112 -7.57 10.65 -1.72
C ALA A 112 -8.68 11.04 -0.75
N ASP A 113 -9.62 11.91 -1.16
CA ASP A 113 -10.79 12.30 -0.38
C ASP A 113 -11.76 11.13 -0.09
N THR A 114 -11.87 10.21 -1.03
CA THR A 114 -12.71 9.01 -0.88
C THR A 114 -11.95 7.91 -0.13
N LEU A 115 -10.68 7.72 -0.43
CA LEU A 115 -9.82 6.74 0.23
C LEU A 115 -9.58 7.06 1.71
N ALA A 116 -9.54 8.35 2.09
CA ALA A 116 -9.38 8.78 3.47
C ALA A 116 -10.55 8.34 4.39
N LYS A 117 -11.72 8.04 3.83
CA LYS A 117 -12.85 7.50 4.58
C LYS A 117 -12.75 5.99 4.82
N GLU A 118 -11.83 5.34 4.13
CA GLU A 118 -11.64 3.89 4.17
C GLU A 118 -10.34 3.47 4.86
N ALA A 119 -9.42 4.38 5.15
CA ALA A 119 -8.12 4.08 5.74
C ALA A 119 -7.94 4.81 7.08
N ASP A 120 -7.15 4.23 7.97
CA ASP A 120 -6.87 4.81 9.28
C ASP A 120 -5.70 5.81 9.24
N PHE A 121 -4.87 5.75 8.22
CA PHE A 121 -3.78 6.71 7.94
C PHE A 121 -3.29 6.58 6.49
N PHE A 122 -2.62 7.62 6.01
CA PHE A 122 -1.91 7.60 4.74
C PHE A 122 -0.39 7.60 4.94
N SER A 123 0.31 6.91 4.06
CA SER A 123 1.74 7.05 3.83
C SER A 123 1.95 7.46 2.38
N ILE A 124 2.69 8.54 2.14
CA ILE A 124 2.93 9.03 0.78
C ILE A 124 4.19 8.35 0.23
N GLY A 125 4.02 7.48 -0.77
CA GLY A 125 5.12 6.81 -1.47
C GLY A 125 5.68 7.68 -2.58
N THR A 126 6.52 8.66 -2.23
CA THR A 126 7.00 9.69 -3.16
C THR A 126 7.73 9.15 -4.36
N ASN A 127 8.46 8.04 -4.22
CA ASN A 127 9.21 7.46 -5.32
C ASN A 127 8.31 6.98 -6.46
N ASP A 128 7.34 6.12 -6.14
CA ASP A 128 6.42 5.58 -7.12
C ASP A 128 5.41 6.65 -7.57
N LEU A 129 4.94 7.52 -6.66
CA LEU A 129 4.09 8.65 -7.03
C LEU A 129 4.76 9.55 -8.07
N THR A 130 6.05 9.86 -7.90
CA THR A 130 6.81 10.65 -8.87
C THR A 130 6.91 9.91 -10.19
N GLN A 131 7.39 8.66 -10.16
CA GLN A 131 7.57 7.84 -11.35
C GLN A 131 6.31 7.76 -12.21
N TYR A 132 5.16 7.47 -11.59
CA TYR A 132 3.89 7.34 -12.30
C TYR A 132 3.30 8.69 -12.73
N THR A 133 3.49 9.75 -11.93
CA THR A 133 2.94 11.08 -12.25
C THR A 133 3.62 11.69 -13.47
N ILE A 134 4.94 11.57 -13.56
CA ILE A 134 5.72 12.17 -14.66
C ILE A 134 6.06 11.15 -15.75
N ALA A 135 5.60 9.90 -15.62
CA ALA A 135 5.81 8.82 -16.60
C ALA A 135 7.29 8.57 -16.92
N VAL A 136 8.14 8.57 -15.89
CA VAL A 136 9.59 8.37 -16.00
C VAL A 136 10.01 7.19 -15.15
N ASP A 137 10.61 6.18 -15.77
CA ASP A 137 11.27 5.09 -15.07
C ASP A 137 12.57 5.60 -14.43
N ARG A 138 12.60 5.65 -13.09
CA ARG A 138 13.77 6.10 -12.31
C ARG A 138 15.00 5.20 -12.48
N CYS A 139 14.80 3.97 -12.93
CA CYS A 139 15.87 2.99 -13.16
C CYS A 139 16.44 3.07 -14.60
N ASN A 140 15.80 3.79 -15.51
CA ASN A 140 16.25 3.96 -16.89
C ASN A 140 17.20 5.16 -17.00
N GLU A 141 18.50 4.90 -17.15
CA GLU A 141 19.56 5.90 -17.21
C GLU A 141 19.32 6.98 -18.27
N ASN A 142 18.66 6.66 -19.38
CA ASN A 142 18.42 7.59 -20.48
C ASN A 142 17.38 8.68 -20.14
N VAL A 143 16.49 8.45 -19.17
CA VAL A 143 15.42 9.37 -18.80
C VAL A 143 15.39 9.73 -17.33
N ALA A 144 16.21 9.08 -16.49
CA ALA A 144 16.26 9.32 -15.04
C ALA A 144 16.57 10.79 -14.68
N TYR A 145 17.21 11.54 -15.57
CA TYR A 145 17.46 12.99 -15.40
C TYR A 145 16.18 13.82 -15.33
N LEU A 146 15.06 13.30 -15.83
CA LEU A 146 13.73 13.94 -15.74
C LEU A 146 13.06 13.67 -14.39
N TYR A 147 13.52 12.66 -13.65
CA TYR A 147 12.93 12.27 -12.38
C TYR A 147 13.24 13.31 -11.31
N SER A 148 12.17 13.91 -10.76
CA SER A 148 12.28 14.86 -9.66
C SER A 148 11.05 14.83 -8.76
N ALA A 149 11.24 14.52 -7.50
CA ALA A 149 10.17 14.61 -6.48
C ALA A 149 9.72 16.06 -6.24
N PHE A 150 10.51 17.05 -6.67
CA PHE A 150 10.17 18.47 -6.62
C PHE A 150 9.39 18.96 -7.86
N ASN A 151 9.01 18.05 -8.76
CA ASN A 151 8.17 18.41 -9.89
C ASN A 151 6.85 19.03 -9.39
N PRO A 152 6.43 20.20 -9.92
CA PRO A 152 5.21 20.88 -9.46
C PRO A 152 3.94 20.03 -9.50
N ALA A 153 3.82 19.09 -10.43
CA ALA A 153 2.70 18.17 -10.49
C ALA A 153 2.69 17.21 -9.28
N VAL A 154 3.86 16.67 -8.93
CA VAL A 154 4.03 15.78 -7.77
C VAL A 154 3.72 16.54 -6.47
N LEU A 155 4.28 17.74 -6.30
CA LEU A 155 4.04 18.57 -5.12
C LEU A 155 2.55 18.93 -4.95
N ARG A 156 1.83 19.20 -6.04
CA ARG A 156 0.37 19.43 -6.00
C ARG A 156 -0.40 18.20 -5.55
N LEU A 157 -0.01 17.02 -6.02
CA LEU A 157 -0.63 15.77 -5.57
C LEU A 157 -0.34 15.51 -4.08
N ILE A 158 0.90 15.69 -3.63
CA ILE A 158 1.27 15.53 -2.21
C ILE A 158 0.44 16.48 -1.34
N ARG A 159 0.34 17.76 -1.72
CA ARG A 159 -0.49 18.72 -1.01
C ARG A 159 -1.95 18.27 -0.91
N ARG A 160 -2.55 17.85 -2.04
CA ARG A 160 -3.92 17.34 -2.08
C ARG A 160 -4.10 16.13 -1.14
N ILE A 161 -3.17 15.18 -1.16
CA ILE A 161 -3.22 13.98 -0.30
C ILE A 161 -3.26 14.38 1.17
N ILE A 162 -2.38 15.30 1.59
CA ILE A 162 -2.30 15.80 2.96
C ILE A 162 -3.61 16.51 3.36
N GLU A 163 -4.11 17.41 2.50
CA GLU A 163 -5.36 18.13 2.74
C GLU A 163 -6.56 17.16 2.89
N CYS A 164 -6.64 16.13 2.03
CA CYS A 164 -7.70 15.11 2.11
C CYS A 164 -7.61 14.27 3.40
N ALA A 165 -6.40 13.87 3.80
CA ALA A 165 -6.20 13.14 5.05
C ALA A 165 -6.62 13.98 6.26
N HIS A 166 -6.14 15.22 6.36
CA HIS A 166 -6.48 16.11 7.47
C HIS A 166 -7.97 16.42 7.54
N ASN A 167 -8.64 16.65 6.39
CA ASN A 167 -10.08 16.86 6.34
C ASN A 167 -10.89 15.65 6.80
N ALA A 168 -10.34 14.45 6.67
CA ALA A 168 -10.93 13.21 7.16
C ALA A 168 -10.52 12.87 8.59
N GLY A 169 -9.64 13.65 9.23
CA GLY A 169 -9.15 13.42 10.59
C GLY A 169 -8.13 12.29 10.72
N ILE A 170 -7.45 11.92 9.64
CA ILE A 170 -6.42 10.87 9.65
C ILE A 170 -5.01 11.44 9.44
N GLU A 171 -4.00 10.70 9.93
CA GLU A 171 -2.58 11.02 9.68
C GLU A 171 -2.20 10.89 8.21
N ALA A 172 -1.29 11.76 7.73
CA ALA A 172 -0.52 11.57 6.50
C ALA A 172 0.96 11.70 6.82
N GLY A 173 1.73 10.61 6.60
CA GLY A 173 3.19 10.57 6.72
C GLY A 173 3.86 10.41 5.34
N MET A 174 5.17 10.69 5.27
CA MET A 174 5.96 10.58 4.04
C MET A 174 7.33 9.96 4.34
#